data_1048f4ff34876e26e1c4ce72bf79e8d8
#
_entry.id   1048f4ff34876e26e1c4ce72bf79e8d8
#
_cell.length_a   1.000
_cell.length_b   1.000
_cell.length_c   1.000
_cell.angle_alpha   90.00
_cell.angle_beta   90.00
_cell.angle_gamma   90.00
#
_symmetry.space_group_name_H-M   'P 1'
#
loop_
_entity.id
_entity.type
_entity.pdbx_description
1 polymer ?
#
loop_
_entity_poly.entity_id
_entity_poly.type
_entity_poly.pdbx_seq_one_letter_code
_entity_poly.pdbx_strand_id
1 'polypeptide(L)'
;MYKPDSNELTEVHQFDNVQDVYVANDRLYILDRSSNITIYNLLTQQEEKKLQYGDHASSIGADSKGRIYLAESNGNGDDYDLYLLSPEGTLLSQALSEEAVYGFCGFDESNGNYYVDTYNNWRYWGYDHDMHALRAGNVTGDQLTFHNKKLMMYICQSYFYEREEQAGMLGDKY
;
A
#
# COMPACT_ATOMS: atom_id res chain seq x y z
N MET A 1 16.48 12.54 -8.08
CA MET A 1 16.44 11.68 -9.28
C MET A 1 17.83 11.08 -9.49
N TYR A 2 17.93 9.79 -9.71
CA TYR A 2 19.19 9.13 -10.03
C TYR A 2 19.50 9.27 -11.53
N LYS A 3 20.71 9.69 -11.85
CA LYS A 3 21.20 9.78 -13.23
C LYS A 3 22.26 8.69 -13.45
N PRO A 4 21.94 7.59 -14.15
CA PRO A 4 22.84 6.45 -14.32
C PRO A 4 24.18 6.84 -14.97
N ASP A 5 24.15 7.77 -15.92
CA ASP A 5 25.31 8.17 -16.70
C ASP A 5 26.36 8.95 -15.89
N SER A 6 25.93 9.68 -14.87
CA SER A 6 26.82 10.45 -13.98
C SER A 6 26.98 9.83 -12.58
N ASN A 7 26.21 8.79 -12.26
CA ASN A 7 26.07 8.22 -10.93
C ASN A 7 25.72 9.26 -9.86
N GLU A 8 24.98 10.29 -10.25
CA GLU A 8 24.55 11.38 -9.37
C GLU A 8 23.13 11.18 -8.89
N LEU A 9 22.90 11.55 -7.65
CA LEU A 9 21.58 11.60 -7.00
C LEU A 9 21.23 13.08 -6.80
N THR A 10 20.17 13.53 -7.49
CA THR A 10 19.72 14.92 -7.39
C THR A 10 18.39 14.96 -6.67
N GLU A 11 18.27 15.74 -5.61
CA GLU A 11 16.99 16.10 -5.00
C GLU A 11 16.21 16.97 -5.99
N VAL A 12 14.98 16.60 -6.28
CA VAL A 12 14.11 17.37 -7.19
C VAL A 12 12.94 18.03 -6.49
N HIS A 13 12.50 17.49 -5.37
CA HIS A 13 11.44 18.05 -4.55
C HIS A 13 11.42 17.44 -3.15
N GLN A 14 10.94 18.18 -2.16
CA GLN A 14 10.76 17.72 -0.79
C GLN A 14 9.27 17.79 -0.43
N PHE A 15 8.77 16.71 0.18
CA PHE A 15 7.40 16.63 0.68
C PHE A 15 7.41 16.43 2.19
N ASP A 16 6.53 17.15 2.88
CA ASP A 16 6.40 17.07 4.33
C ASP A 16 5.31 16.06 4.74
N ASN A 17 5.46 15.50 5.94
CA ASN A 17 4.46 14.63 6.60
C ASN A 17 4.02 13.42 5.77
N VAL A 18 4.89 12.89 4.91
CA VAL A 18 4.58 11.74 4.07
C VAL A 18 4.22 10.52 4.92
N GLN A 19 3.09 9.88 4.60
CA GLN A 19 2.63 8.62 5.16
C GLN A 19 3.02 7.46 4.25
N ASP A 20 2.69 7.57 2.96
CA ASP A 20 2.95 6.53 1.96
C ASP A 20 3.13 7.14 0.57
N VAL A 21 3.83 6.43 -0.31
CA VAL A 21 4.09 6.86 -1.68
C VAL A 21 3.93 5.71 -2.67
N TYR A 22 3.44 6.02 -3.85
CA TYR A 22 3.32 5.07 -4.95
C TYR A 22 3.69 5.70 -6.28
N VAL A 23 4.37 4.95 -7.15
CA VAL A 23 4.75 5.42 -8.48
C VAL A 23 4.02 4.64 -9.55
N ALA A 24 3.32 5.34 -10.42
CA ALA A 24 2.68 4.78 -11.62
C ALA A 24 2.66 5.82 -12.75
N ASN A 25 2.93 5.42 -13.99
CA ASN A 25 2.81 6.24 -15.20
C ASN A 25 3.48 7.63 -15.10
N ASP A 26 4.75 7.66 -14.74
CA ASP A 26 5.52 8.89 -14.56
C ASP A 26 4.94 9.87 -13.53
N ARG A 27 4.09 9.37 -12.62
CA ARG A 27 3.53 10.12 -11.52
C ARG A 27 3.93 9.52 -10.19
N LEU A 28 4.21 10.37 -9.23
CA LEU A 28 4.35 10.04 -7.82
C LEU A 28 3.06 10.43 -7.11
N TYR A 29 2.40 9.45 -6.55
CA TYR A 29 1.24 9.62 -5.68
C TYR A 29 1.73 9.65 -4.25
N ILE A 30 1.43 10.71 -3.53
CA ILE A 30 1.93 10.96 -2.17
C ILE A 30 0.74 11.10 -1.26
N LEU A 31 0.65 10.24 -0.27
CA LEU A 31 -0.30 10.33 0.82
C LEU A 31 0.39 10.95 2.02
N ASP A 32 -0.17 12.02 2.57
CA ASP A 32 0.30 12.58 3.83
C ASP A 32 -0.49 12.03 5.05
N ARG A 33 0.01 12.32 6.25
CA ARG A 33 -0.61 11.86 7.51
C ARG A 33 -1.94 12.52 7.83
N SER A 34 -2.38 13.48 7.04
CA SER A 34 -3.67 14.15 7.12
C SER A 34 -4.62 13.69 6.01
N SER A 35 -4.31 12.57 5.36
CA SER A 35 -5.07 11.97 4.25
C SER A 35 -5.19 12.88 3.01
N ASN A 36 -4.28 13.84 2.85
CA ASN A 36 -4.16 14.56 1.60
C ASN A 36 -3.35 13.74 0.60
N ILE A 37 -3.76 13.78 -0.65
CA ILE A 37 -3.12 13.10 -1.76
C ILE A 37 -2.55 14.16 -2.70
N THR A 38 -1.25 14.15 -2.90
CA THR A 38 -0.58 14.98 -3.90
C THR A 38 -0.15 14.09 -5.08
N ILE A 39 -0.52 14.47 -6.29
CA ILE A 39 -0.07 13.82 -7.53
C ILE A 39 0.98 14.73 -8.14
N TYR A 40 2.21 14.20 -8.23
CA TYR A 40 3.38 14.90 -8.74
C TYR A 40 3.87 14.23 -10.03
N ASN A 41 4.04 15.01 -11.08
CA ASN A 41 4.55 14.53 -12.35
C ASN A 41 6.07 14.48 -12.32
N LEU A 42 6.64 13.29 -12.54
CA LEU A 42 8.08 13.06 -12.48
C LEU A 42 8.82 13.62 -13.70
N LEU A 43 8.13 13.77 -14.86
CA LEU A 43 8.73 14.30 -16.07
C LEU A 43 8.80 15.83 -16.06
N THR A 44 7.68 16.47 -15.69
CA THR A 44 7.61 17.93 -15.62
C THR A 44 8.15 18.51 -14.33
N GLN A 45 8.29 17.65 -13.29
CA GLN A 45 8.69 18.03 -11.93
C GLN A 45 7.74 19.06 -11.30
N GLN A 46 6.43 18.85 -11.49
CA GLN A 46 5.40 19.75 -10.98
C GLN A 46 4.28 18.97 -10.28
N GLU A 47 3.69 19.59 -9.28
CA GLU A 47 2.43 19.12 -8.71
C GLU A 47 1.31 19.28 -9.75
N GLU A 48 0.62 18.20 -10.08
CA GLU A 48 -0.50 18.22 -11.01
C GLU A 48 -1.83 18.41 -10.28
N LYS A 49 -1.97 17.80 -9.09
CA LYS A 49 -3.25 17.78 -8.39
C LYS A 49 -3.04 17.57 -6.88
N LYS A 50 -3.95 18.15 -6.11
CA LYS A 50 -4.15 17.86 -4.68
C LYS A 50 -5.58 17.42 -4.45
N LEU A 51 -5.74 16.31 -3.73
CA LEU A 51 -7.03 15.72 -3.37
C LEU A 51 -7.02 15.48 -1.86
N GLN A 52 -8.20 15.35 -1.28
CA GLN A 52 -8.38 14.84 0.08
C GLN A 52 -9.48 13.80 0.07
N TYR A 53 -9.24 12.68 0.72
CA TYR A 53 -10.23 11.63 0.86
C TYR A 53 -10.05 10.90 2.19
N GLY A 54 -11.14 10.79 2.96
CA GLY A 54 -11.12 10.19 4.30
C GLY A 54 -10.33 11.02 5.32
N ASP A 55 -10.13 10.45 6.49
CA ASP A 55 -9.42 11.07 7.61
C ASP A 55 -8.27 10.21 8.15
N HIS A 56 -8.25 8.92 7.80
CA HIS A 56 -7.31 7.93 8.36
C HIS A 56 -6.71 7.02 7.30
N ALA A 57 -6.47 7.55 6.08
CA ALA A 57 -5.82 6.79 5.04
C ALA A 57 -4.41 6.37 5.45
N SER A 58 -4.11 5.08 5.31
CA SER A 58 -2.84 4.47 5.74
C SER A 58 -1.93 4.14 4.57
N SER A 59 -2.48 3.83 3.40
CA SER A 59 -1.72 3.41 2.24
C SER A 59 -2.36 3.86 0.93
N ILE A 60 -1.53 4.07 -0.09
CA ILE A 60 -1.93 4.54 -1.41
C ILE A 60 -1.33 3.67 -2.51
N GLY A 61 -2.11 3.46 -3.58
CA GLY A 61 -1.67 2.85 -4.83
C GLY A 61 -2.33 3.54 -6.02
N ALA A 62 -1.85 3.24 -7.22
CA ALA A 62 -2.46 3.73 -8.45
C ALA A 62 -2.27 2.73 -9.60
N ASP A 63 -3.16 2.78 -10.59
CA ASP A 63 -3.05 2.00 -11.83
C ASP A 63 -2.71 2.88 -13.04
N SER A 64 -2.56 2.25 -14.21
CA SER A 64 -2.23 2.95 -15.46
C SER A 64 -3.30 3.92 -15.94
N LYS A 65 -4.54 3.78 -15.47
CA LYS A 65 -5.64 4.72 -15.75
C LYS A 65 -5.63 5.93 -14.82
N GLY A 66 -4.72 5.97 -13.84
CA GLY A 66 -4.63 7.01 -12.83
C GLY A 66 -5.69 6.90 -11.74
N ARG A 67 -6.41 5.75 -11.65
CA ARG A 67 -7.31 5.49 -10.53
C ARG A 67 -6.47 5.26 -9.28
N ILE A 68 -6.98 5.73 -8.15
CA ILE A 68 -6.25 5.74 -6.88
C ILE A 68 -6.88 4.70 -5.96
N TYR A 69 -6.04 3.89 -5.35
CA TYR A 69 -6.40 2.91 -4.33
C TYR A 69 -5.99 3.43 -2.98
N LEU A 70 -6.90 3.46 -2.03
CA LEU A 70 -6.62 3.85 -0.65
C LEU A 70 -7.03 2.74 0.31
N ALA A 71 -6.22 2.52 1.32
CA ALA A 71 -6.63 1.80 2.51
C ALA A 71 -6.88 2.81 3.64
N GLU A 72 -8.00 2.69 4.32
CA GLU A 72 -8.37 3.55 5.42
C GLU A 72 -8.85 2.73 6.61
N SER A 73 -8.35 3.06 7.79
CA SER A 73 -8.84 2.48 9.04
C SER A 73 -10.20 3.08 9.40
N ASN A 74 -11.17 2.26 9.78
CA ASN A 74 -12.47 2.72 10.25
C ASN A 74 -12.46 3.33 11.67
N GLY A 75 -11.27 3.55 12.24
CA GLY A 75 -11.07 4.13 13.56
C GLY A 75 -11.21 3.16 14.73
N ASN A 76 -11.63 1.92 14.50
CA ASN A 76 -11.69 0.87 15.53
C ASN A 76 -10.46 -0.02 15.57
N GLY A 77 -9.53 0.15 14.61
CA GLY A 77 -8.23 -0.52 14.56
C GLY A 77 -8.22 -1.93 13.95
N ASP A 78 -9.38 -2.55 13.76
CA ASP A 78 -9.47 -3.95 13.33
C ASP A 78 -9.98 -4.13 11.89
N ASP A 79 -10.70 -3.14 11.35
CA ASP A 79 -11.27 -3.19 10.00
C ASP A 79 -10.68 -2.07 9.13
N TYR A 80 -10.40 -2.40 7.89
CA TYR A 80 -9.91 -1.46 6.90
C TYR A 80 -10.82 -1.49 5.67
N ASP A 81 -11.22 -0.31 5.25
CA ASP A 81 -11.90 -0.13 3.99
C ASP A 81 -10.88 0.12 2.89
N LEU A 82 -11.10 -0.52 1.76
CA LEU A 82 -10.34 -0.28 0.54
C LEU A 82 -11.22 0.54 -0.40
N TYR A 83 -10.71 1.68 -0.82
CA TYR A 83 -11.39 2.61 -1.72
C TYR A 83 -10.71 2.63 -3.07
N LEU A 84 -11.52 2.65 -4.12
CA LEU A 84 -11.12 2.97 -5.48
C LEU A 84 -11.67 4.34 -5.84
N LEU A 85 -10.78 5.28 -6.12
CA LEU A 85 -11.15 6.62 -6.56
C LEU A 85 -10.83 6.81 -8.04
N SER A 86 -11.60 7.67 -8.69
CA SER A 86 -11.24 8.17 -10.01
C SER A 86 -9.97 9.04 -9.96
N PRO A 87 -9.36 9.37 -11.11
CA PRO A 87 -8.24 10.32 -11.15
C PRO A 87 -8.59 11.71 -10.59
N GLU A 88 -9.89 12.03 -10.49
CA GLU A 88 -10.41 13.29 -9.92
C GLU A 88 -10.69 13.19 -8.42
N GLY A 89 -10.49 12.02 -7.81
CA GLY A 89 -10.74 11.80 -6.39
C GLY A 89 -12.19 11.45 -6.04
N THR A 90 -13.02 11.11 -7.05
CA THR A 90 -14.40 10.67 -6.82
C THR A 90 -14.41 9.18 -6.48
N LEU A 91 -15.17 8.80 -5.44
CA LEU A 91 -15.34 7.40 -5.07
C LEU A 91 -16.03 6.61 -6.20
N LEU A 92 -15.36 5.56 -6.65
CA LEU A 92 -15.89 4.60 -7.65
C LEU A 92 -16.41 3.34 -6.98
N SER A 93 -15.65 2.80 -6.02
CA SER A 93 -15.97 1.55 -5.35
C SER A 93 -15.31 1.46 -3.98
N GLN A 94 -15.86 0.58 -3.14
CA GLN A 94 -15.36 0.29 -1.80
C GLN A 94 -15.41 -1.23 -1.56
N ALA A 95 -14.42 -1.76 -0.85
CA ALA A 95 -14.39 -3.13 -0.38
C ALA A 95 -13.82 -3.20 1.04
N LEU A 96 -14.40 -4.07 1.87
CA LEU A 96 -13.94 -4.28 3.24
C LEU A 96 -12.73 -5.23 3.27
N SER A 97 -11.70 -4.88 4.01
CA SER A 97 -10.59 -5.75 4.40
C SER A 97 -10.69 -6.09 5.89
N GLU A 98 -10.66 -7.38 6.21
CA GLU A 98 -10.65 -7.88 7.60
C GLU A 98 -9.27 -7.75 8.26
N GLU A 99 -8.26 -7.29 7.54
CA GLU A 99 -6.89 -7.13 8.01
C GLU A 99 -6.39 -5.71 7.69
N ALA A 100 -5.51 -5.19 8.52
CA ALA A 100 -4.88 -3.92 8.26
C ALA A 100 -4.12 -3.95 6.93
N VAL A 101 -4.42 -3.04 6.01
CA VAL A 101 -3.63 -2.86 4.80
C VAL A 101 -2.47 -1.94 5.11
N TYR A 102 -1.26 -2.49 5.05
CA TYR A 102 -0.01 -1.79 5.39
C TYR A 102 0.58 -1.07 4.19
N GLY A 103 0.43 -1.64 2.99
CA GLY A 103 0.93 -1.02 1.78
C GLY A 103 0.38 -1.65 0.50
N PHE A 104 0.27 -0.86 -0.54
CA PHE A 104 0.05 -1.34 -1.88
C PHE A 104 1.38 -1.78 -2.50
N CYS A 105 1.45 -3.06 -2.93
CA CYS A 105 2.67 -3.64 -3.48
C CYS A 105 2.74 -3.54 -5.00
N GLY A 106 1.58 -3.49 -5.67
CA GLY A 106 1.54 -3.37 -7.12
C GLY A 106 0.18 -3.65 -7.74
N PHE A 107 0.11 -3.37 -9.04
CA PHE A 107 -1.05 -3.62 -9.87
C PHE A 107 -0.64 -4.38 -11.13
N ASP A 108 -1.37 -5.44 -11.48
CA ASP A 108 -1.18 -6.21 -12.70
C ASP A 108 -2.24 -5.80 -13.73
N GLU A 109 -1.83 -4.97 -14.67
CA GLU A 109 -2.69 -4.45 -15.73
C GLU A 109 -3.27 -5.54 -16.64
N SER A 110 -2.63 -6.69 -16.71
CA SER A 110 -3.03 -7.78 -17.62
C SER A 110 -4.30 -8.50 -17.16
N ASN A 111 -4.56 -8.51 -15.86
CA ASN A 111 -5.68 -9.26 -15.26
C ASN A 111 -6.51 -8.45 -14.27
N GLY A 112 -6.12 -7.18 -14.02
CA GLY A 112 -6.79 -6.29 -13.08
C GLY A 112 -6.59 -6.65 -11.61
N ASN A 113 -5.59 -7.48 -11.29
CA ASN A 113 -5.27 -7.78 -9.91
C ASN A 113 -4.40 -6.69 -9.29
N TYR A 114 -4.69 -6.36 -8.05
CA TYR A 114 -3.78 -5.59 -7.20
C TYR A 114 -3.30 -6.44 -6.04
N TYR A 115 -2.16 -6.07 -5.48
CA TYR A 115 -1.51 -6.77 -4.40
C TYR A 115 -1.27 -5.80 -3.25
N VAL A 116 -1.56 -6.28 -2.04
CA VAL A 116 -1.40 -5.49 -0.82
C VAL A 116 -0.67 -6.30 0.24
N ASP A 117 0.14 -5.63 1.02
CA ASP A 117 0.67 -6.14 2.28
C ASP A 117 -0.38 -5.90 3.36
N THR A 118 -0.83 -6.97 4.00
CA THR A 118 -1.76 -6.92 5.11
C THR A 118 -1.08 -7.36 6.39
N TYR A 119 -1.52 -6.77 7.48
CA TYR A 119 -1.01 -7.03 8.81
C TYR A 119 -2.12 -7.57 9.70
N ASN A 120 -1.79 -8.63 10.44
CA ASN A 120 -2.65 -9.17 11.48
C ASN A 120 -1.81 -9.48 12.71
N ASN A 121 -2.23 -8.96 13.86
CA ASN A 121 -1.63 -9.29 15.14
C ASN A 121 -2.30 -10.57 15.67
N TRP A 122 -1.56 -11.66 15.67
CA TRP A 122 -2.03 -12.95 16.16
C TRP A 122 -1.45 -13.25 17.54
N ARG A 123 -2.32 -13.47 18.50
CA ARG A 123 -1.92 -13.90 19.84
C ARG A 123 -1.97 -15.44 19.94
N TYR A 124 -0.81 -16.06 19.98
CA TYR A 124 -0.69 -17.50 20.16
C TYR A 124 0.21 -17.82 21.34
N TRP A 125 -0.27 -18.64 22.30
CA TRP A 125 0.47 -19.02 23.50
C TRP A 125 0.96 -17.85 24.37
N GLY A 126 0.25 -16.73 24.38
CA GLY A 126 0.60 -15.55 25.17
C GLY A 126 1.68 -14.66 24.57
N TYR A 127 2.12 -14.95 23.37
CA TYR A 127 3.02 -14.10 22.59
C TYR A 127 2.27 -13.42 21.46
N ASP A 128 2.54 -12.14 21.26
CA ASP A 128 2.03 -11.39 20.13
C ASP A 128 2.91 -11.72 18.90
N HIS A 129 2.28 -12.18 17.84
CA HIS A 129 2.93 -12.46 16.57
C HIS A 129 2.42 -11.49 15.53
N ASP A 130 3.32 -10.64 15.07
CA ASP A 130 3.06 -9.74 13.96
C ASP A 130 3.21 -10.52 12.66
N MET A 131 2.10 -10.71 11.96
CA MET A 131 2.09 -11.44 10.69
C MET A 131 1.75 -10.51 9.55
N HIS A 132 2.68 -10.39 8.61
CA HIS A 132 2.43 -9.78 7.32
C HIS A 132 2.03 -10.85 6.30
N ALA A 133 1.08 -10.53 5.46
CA ALA A 133 0.64 -11.41 4.38
C ALA A 133 0.47 -10.63 3.08
N LEU A 134 1.01 -11.15 1.99
CA LEU A 134 0.71 -10.64 0.66
C LEU A 134 -0.65 -11.19 0.21
N ARG A 135 -1.59 -10.30 -0.03
CA ARG A 135 -2.94 -10.64 -0.49
C ARG A 135 -3.25 -9.99 -1.83
N ALA A 136 -4.21 -10.56 -2.54
CA ALA A 136 -4.66 -10.04 -3.82
C ALA A 136 -6.12 -9.62 -3.78
N GLY A 137 -6.41 -8.52 -4.46
CA GLY A 137 -7.75 -8.13 -4.86
C GLY A 137 -7.86 -8.03 -6.38
N ASN A 138 -9.03 -7.67 -6.88
CA ASN A 138 -9.26 -7.51 -8.31
C ASN A 138 -10.11 -6.26 -8.58
N VAL A 139 -9.85 -5.63 -9.71
CA VAL A 139 -10.68 -4.54 -10.23
C VAL A 139 -11.22 -4.93 -11.60
N THR A 140 -12.55 -5.01 -11.69
CA THR A 140 -13.24 -5.23 -12.96
C THR A 140 -14.11 -4.01 -13.27
N GLY A 141 -13.78 -3.32 -14.36
CA GLY A 141 -14.36 -1.99 -14.62
C GLY A 141 -13.97 -1.03 -13.49
N ASP A 142 -14.97 -0.47 -12.80
CA ASP A 142 -14.79 0.38 -11.62
C ASP A 142 -15.20 -0.30 -10.31
N GLN A 143 -15.33 -1.63 -10.32
CA GLN A 143 -15.66 -2.42 -9.14
C GLN A 143 -14.42 -3.01 -8.51
N LEU A 144 -14.18 -2.62 -7.26
CA LEU A 144 -13.11 -3.12 -6.40
C LEU A 144 -13.61 -4.35 -5.64
N THR A 145 -12.82 -5.42 -5.64
CA THR A 145 -13.03 -6.59 -4.77
C THR A 145 -11.74 -6.94 -4.05
N PHE A 146 -11.86 -7.29 -2.79
CA PHE A 146 -10.75 -7.78 -1.99
C PHE A 146 -11.01 -9.21 -1.55
N HIS A 147 -10.03 -10.09 -1.78
CA HIS A 147 -10.16 -11.50 -1.44
C HIS A 147 -9.41 -11.78 -0.14
N ASN A 148 -10.04 -11.52 1.01
CA ASN A 148 -9.45 -11.74 2.34
C ASN A 148 -8.85 -13.14 2.53
N LYS A 149 -9.38 -14.15 1.82
CA LYS A 149 -8.92 -15.54 1.91
C LYS A 149 -7.85 -15.91 0.89
N LYS A 150 -7.55 -15.06 -0.09
CA LYS A 150 -6.54 -15.36 -1.10
C LYS A 150 -5.16 -14.94 -0.61
N LEU A 151 -4.54 -15.82 0.15
CA LEU A 151 -3.16 -15.67 0.59
C LEU A 151 -2.21 -15.98 -0.56
N MET A 152 -1.28 -15.08 -0.82
CA MET A 152 -0.18 -15.30 -1.76
C MET A 152 1.09 -15.76 -1.03
N MET A 153 1.40 -15.13 0.09
CA MET A 153 2.59 -15.43 0.89
C MET A 153 2.45 -14.86 2.30
N TYR A 154 2.98 -15.59 3.29
CA TYR A 154 3.19 -15.04 4.63
C TYR A 154 4.61 -14.51 4.76
N ILE A 155 4.72 -13.30 5.34
CA ILE A 155 6.00 -12.72 5.76
C ILE A 155 5.87 -12.51 7.27
N CYS A 156 6.58 -13.32 8.04
CA CYS A 156 6.58 -13.19 9.49
C CYS A 156 7.75 -12.30 9.92
N GLN A 157 7.48 -11.10 10.42
CA GLN A 157 8.52 -10.17 10.89
C GLN A 157 8.96 -10.42 12.33
N SER A 158 8.09 -10.92 13.20
CA SER A 158 8.36 -11.02 14.65
C SER A 158 9.51 -11.94 15.01
N TYR A 159 9.84 -12.89 14.16
CA TYR A 159 10.96 -13.79 14.43
C TYR A 159 12.34 -13.21 14.15
N PHE A 160 12.43 -12.13 13.40
CA PHE A 160 13.72 -11.51 13.08
C PHE A 160 14.26 -10.61 14.19
N TYR A 161 13.41 -10.15 15.12
CA TYR A 161 13.82 -9.20 16.15
C TYR A 161 14.10 -9.80 17.51
N GLU A 162 13.54 -10.96 17.86
CA GLU A 162 13.65 -11.46 19.21
C GLU A 162 14.61 -12.64 19.42
N ARG A 163 14.96 -13.42 18.37
CA ARG A 163 15.93 -14.52 18.52
C ARG A 163 16.60 -14.90 17.20
N GLU A 164 17.81 -14.46 16.98
CA GLU A 164 18.70 -15.00 15.94
C GLU A 164 18.84 -16.53 16.02
N GLU A 165 18.75 -17.12 17.21
CA GLU A 165 18.81 -18.57 17.43
C GLU A 165 17.60 -19.35 16.94
N GLN A 166 16.39 -18.72 16.87
CA GLN A 166 15.18 -19.38 16.37
C GLN A 166 14.97 -19.19 14.87
N ALA A 167 15.49 -18.14 14.29
CA ALA A 167 15.50 -17.95 12.84
C ALA A 167 16.31 -19.05 12.13
N GLY A 168 17.41 -19.51 12.73
CA GLY A 168 18.16 -20.65 12.23
C GLY A 168 17.37 -21.97 12.23
N MET A 169 16.51 -22.20 13.22
CA MET A 169 15.68 -23.42 13.27
C MET A 169 14.52 -23.44 12.29
N LEU A 170 14.05 -22.29 11.84
CA LEU A 170 13.00 -22.19 10.81
C LEU A 170 13.57 -22.27 9.40
N GLY A 171 14.80 -21.81 9.18
CA GLY A 171 15.49 -21.93 7.89
C GLY A 171 15.78 -23.37 7.48
N ASP A 172 15.93 -24.29 8.45
CA ASP A 172 16.22 -25.69 8.20
C ASP A 172 14.95 -26.57 7.94
N LYS A 173 13.75 -25.97 7.95
CA LYS A 173 12.47 -26.71 7.78
C LYS A 173 11.70 -26.38 6.51
N TYR A 174 12.23 -25.54 5.62
CA TYR A 174 11.56 -25.19 4.35
C TYR A 174 12.51 -25.31 3.18
#